data_730dbafc7897f6cfc5f4848497ce4fc4
#
_entry.id   730dbafc7897f6cfc5f4848497ce4fc4
#
_cell.length_a   1.000
_cell.length_b   1.000
_cell.length_c   1.000
_cell.angle_alpha   90.00
_cell.angle_beta   90.00
_cell.angle_gamma   90.00
#
_symmetry.space_group_name_H-M   'P 1'
#
loop_
_entity.id
_entity.type
_entity.pdbx_description
1 polymer ?
#
loop_
_entity_poly.entity_id
_entity_poly.type
_entity_poly.pdbx_seq_one_letter_code
_entity_poly.pdbx_strand_id
1 'polypeptide(L)'
;LSTATLYDKVWALHQVAELPSGATQLFIGLHLIHEVTSPQAFAALKDLGLSVRHPERTVATVDHIVPTTSQARPFADGLAEEMLSTLERNCQENGIHLNGLGSGRQGIVHVMAPELGLTQPGMTVACGDSHTSTHGAFGAIAFGIGTSQVRDVLASQSLTMNKLKVRRIWVDGALQPGVFAKDLVLHIIRTLGVKGGVGYAYEFAGPAIEALSMEERMTLCNMAIEGGARCGYVNPDQTTFDYLKGRPHAPSGEAWDRAVSWWKSLASGADACFDDEVKLDAATIAPTITWGITPGQGIGVDEAVPTLEQTPEEDRPLAQEAYRYMDLQPGQAIAGLPVDVCFIGSCTNGRLSDLRAAASIAAGRQVASGIKAFVVPGSEQVAAAAEAEGLDAVFRQAGFEWREPGCSMCLAMNPDRLEGRQISASSSNRNFKGRQGSASGRTLLMSPAMVAAAAITGHVTDVRSLPPA
;
A
#
# COMPACT_ATOMS: atom_id res chain seq x y z
N LEU A 1 -8.13 -30.76 -8.38
CA LEU A 1 -7.67 -29.37 -8.58
C LEU A 1 -8.83 -28.33 -8.58
N SER A 2 -10.09 -28.76 -8.67
CA SER A 2 -11.26 -27.88 -8.59
C SER A 2 -11.42 -27.19 -7.22
N THR A 3 -10.90 -27.78 -6.15
CA THR A 3 -11.00 -27.25 -4.79
C THR A 3 -9.80 -26.37 -4.38
N ALA A 4 -8.77 -26.24 -5.23
CA ALA A 4 -7.59 -25.45 -4.93
C ALA A 4 -7.88 -23.94 -5.12
N THR A 5 -7.47 -23.13 -4.16
CA THR A 5 -7.47 -21.67 -4.25
C THR A 5 -6.40 -21.18 -5.24
N LEU A 6 -6.47 -19.92 -5.66
CA LEU A 6 -5.38 -19.30 -6.44
C LEU A 6 -4.05 -19.43 -5.68
N TYR A 7 -4.06 -19.18 -4.37
CA TYR A 7 -2.86 -19.30 -3.53
C TYR A 7 -2.25 -20.71 -3.63
N ASP A 8 -3.07 -21.76 -3.54
CA ASP A 8 -2.60 -23.15 -3.64
C ASP A 8 -1.97 -23.47 -5.00
N LYS A 9 -2.62 -23.00 -6.09
CA LYS A 9 -2.15 -23.20 -7.46
C LYS A 9 -0.81 -22.50 -7.69
N VAL A 10 -0.70 -21.22 -7.31
CA VAL A 10 0.54 -20.45 -7.47
C VAL A 10 1.65 -21.01 -6.59
N TRP A 11 1.33 -21.40 -5.34
CA TRP A 11 2.29 -22.06 -4.46
C TRP A 11 2.86 -23.32 -5.08
N ALA A 12 2.02 -24.22 -5.55
CA ALA A 12 2.43 -25.48 -6.16
C ALA A 12 3.29 -25.28 -7.42
N LEU A 13 3.03 -24.24 -8.21
CA LEU A 13 3.82 -23.90 -9.41
C LEU A 13 5.23 -23.39 -9.07
N HIS A 14 5.43 -22.84 -7.87
CA HIS A 14 6.69 -22.22 -7.47
C HIS A 14 7.45 -23.00 -6.39
N GLN A 15 6.87 -24.09 -5.87
CA GLN A 15 7.52 -24.95 -4.90
C GLN A 15 8.72 -25.66 -5.53
N VAL A 16 9.93 -25.37 -5.04
CA VAL A 16 11.18 -26.01 -5.48
C VAL A 16 11.42 -27.28 -4.70
N ALA A 17 11.28 -27.21 -3.38
CA ALA A 17 11.49 -28.35 -2.48
C ALA A 17 10.71 -28.15 -1.17
N GLU A 18 10.39 -29.25 -0.53
CA GLU A 18 9.96 -29.28 0.86
C GLU A 18 11.17 -29.65 1.73
N LEU A 19 11.43 -28.84 2.75
CA LEU A 19 12.56 -29.04 3.64
C LEU A 19 12.21 -30.00 4.79
N PRO A 20 13.18 -30.64 5.44
CA PRO A 20 12.93 -31.54 6.58
C PRO A 20 12.20 -30.85 7.76
N SER A 21 12.24 -29.53 7.82
CA SER A 21 11.49 -28.72 8.81
C SER A 21 10.00 -28.57 8.50
N GLY A 22 9.53 -29.05 7.34
CA GLY A 22 8.18 -28.80 6.82
C GLY A 22 8.02 -27.44 6.10
N ALA A 23 9.07 -26.61 6.08
CA ALA A 23 9.05 -25.37 5.31
C ALA A 23 9.27 -25.64 3.82
N THR A 24 8.73 -24.78 2.98
CA THR A 24 8.88 -24.84 1.52
C THR A 24 9.97 -23.89 1.06
N GLN A 25 10.86 -24.34 0.20
CA GLN A 25 11.69 -23.48 -0.62
C GLN A 25 10.86 -23.06 -1.84
N LEU A 26 10.51 -21.77 -1.90
CA LEU A 26 9.64 -21.20 -2.91
C LEU A 26 10.47 -20.35 -3.89
N PHE A 27 10.35 -20.62 -5.20
CA PHE A 27 10.96 -19.80 -6.24
C PHE A 27 10.29 -18.43 -6.27
N ILE A 28 11.07 -17.35 -6.43
CA ILE A 28 10.59 -15.98 -6.54
C ILE A 28 10.68 -15.53 -7.99
N GLY A 29 9.51 -15.30 -8.62
CA GLY A 29 9.42 -14.89 -10.02
C GLY A 29 9.91 -13.48 -10.28
N LEU A 30 9.65 -12.54 -9.34
CA LEU A 30 10.07 -11.14 -9.40
C LEU A 30 10.61 -10.70 -8.05
N HIS A 31 11.82 -10.18 -8.04
CA HIS A 31 12.42 -9.55 -6.87
C HIS A 31 12.49 -8.03 -7.07
N LEU A 32 11.83 -7.28 -6.20
CA LEU A 32 11.86 -5.83 -6.19
C LEU A 32 12.79 -5.34 -5.07
N ILE A 33 13.62 -4.36 -5.35
CA ILE A 33 14.55 -3.80 -4.37
C ILE A 33 14.53 -2.27 -4.41
N HIS A 34 14.89 -1.67 -3.29
CA HIS A 34 15.03 -0.23 -3.14
C HIS A 34 16.18 0.11 -2.19
N GLU A 35 16.46 1.40 -2.00
CA GLU A 35 17.64 1.90 -1.33
C GLU A 35 17.73 1.62 0.18
N VAL A 36 16.61 1.29 0.84
CA VAL A 36 16.60 1.13 2.31
C VAL A 36 17.14 -0.23 2.76
N THR A 37 16.71 -1.33 2.11
CA THR A 37 17.02 -2.69 2.55
C THR A 37 18.09 -3.36 1.70
N SER A 38 18.32 -2.92 0.46
CA SER A 38 19.26 -3.56 -0.45
C SER A 38 20.74 -3.33 -0.14
N PRO A 39 21.21 -2.17 0.38
CA PRO A 39 22.64 -1.96 0.63
C PRO A 39 23.25 -3.00 1.57
N GLN A 40 22.59 -3.28 2.69
CA GLN A 40 23.05 -4.29 3.64
C GLN A 40 22.99 -5.71 3.05
N ALA A 41 22.00 -5.99 2.21
CA ALA A 41 21.86 -7.28 1.53
C ALA A 41 23.04 -7.52 0.56
N PHE A 42 23.42 -6.51 -0.23
CA PHE A 42 24.58 -6.59 -1.12
C PHE A 42 25.90 -6.69 -0.36
N ALA A 43 26.08 -5.95 0.74
CA ALA A 43 27.25 -6.08 1.59
C ALA A 43 27.39 -7.52 2.11
N ALA A 44 26.30 -8.08 2.64
CA ALA A 44 26.29 -9.46 3.13
C ALA A 44 26.55 -10.51 2.02
N LEU A 45 26.05 -10.27 0.78
CA LEU A 45 26.40 -11.12 -0.37
C LEU A 45 27.91 -11.13 -0.62
N LYS A 46 28.52 -9.96 -0.66
CA LYS A 46 29.96 -9.79 -0.90
C LYS A 46 30.80 -10.47 0.19
N ASP A 47 30.43 -10.30 1.46
CA ASP A 47 31.12 -10.90 2.60
C ASP A 47 31.06 -12.43 2.57
N LEU A 48 29.99 -13.02 2.02
CA LEU A 48 29.80 -14.45 1.83
C LEU A 48 30.43 -14.99 0.52
N GLY A 49 31.01 -14.12 -0.31
CA GLY A 49 31.54 -14.51 -1.64
C GLY A 49 30.44 -14.97 -2.61
N LEU A 50 29.21 -14.52 -2.43
CA LEU A 50 28.07 -14.84 -3.29
C LEU A 50 27.84 -13.74 -4.32
N SER A 51 27.18 -14.08 -5.43
CA SER A 51 26.77 -13.15 -6.48
C SER A 51 25.26 -13.17 -6.67
N VAL A 52 24.73 -12.13 -7.33
CA VAL A 52 23.33 -12.11 -7.76
C VAL A 52 23.13 -13.18 -8.83
N ARG A 53 22.17 -14.07 -8.59
CA ARG A 53 21.97 -15.23 -9.46
C ARG A 53 21.17 -14.92 -10.72
N HIS A 54 20.12 -14.11 -10.58
CA HIS A 54 19.17 -13.75 -11.64
C HIS A 54 18.90 -12.24 -11.68
N PRO A 55 19.88 -11.43 -12.12
CA PRO A 55 19.70 -9.98 -12.18
C PRO A 55 18.52 -9.57 -13.09
N GLU A 56 18.21 -10.36 -14.13
CA GLU A 56 17.08 -10.14 -15.03
C GLU A 56 15.70 -10.30 -14.37
N ARG A 57 15.65 -10.88 -13.17
CA ARG A 57 14.44 -11.04 -12.34
C ARG A 57 14.38 -10.06 -11.18
N THR A 58 15.39 -9.20 -11.06
CA THR A 58 15.47 -8.18 -10.02
C THR A 58 15.33 -6.80 -10.65
N VAL A 59 14.43 -5.99 -10.11
CA VAL A 59 14.20 -4.61 -10.58
C VAL A 59 14.30 -3.67 -9.38
N ALA A 60 15.03 -2.58 -9.54
CA ALA A 60 15.28 -1.59 -8.52
C ALA A 60 14.56 -0.27 -8.80
N THR A 61 14.21 0.43 -7.74
CA THR A 61 13.77 1.84 -7.75
C THR A 61 14.30 2.55 -6.50
N VAL A 62 14.11 3.87 -6.43
CA VAL A 62 14.36 4.68 -5.23
C VAL A 62 13.08 5.41 -4.85
N ASP A 63 12.69 5.35 -3.59
CA ASP A 63 11.38 5.84 -3.17
C ASP A 63 11.28 6.41 -1.75
N HIS A 64 12.02 5.86 -0.78
CA HIS A 64 11.83 6.21 0.64
C HIS A 64 12.58 7.48 1.06
N ILE A 65 13.85 7.60 0.64
CA ILE A 65 14.72 8.70 1.08
C ILE A 65 14.65 9.93 0.17
N VAL A 66 13.97 9.84 -0.95
CA VAL A 66 13.90 10.94 -1.92
C VAL A 66 13.14 12.13 -1.35
N PRO A 67 13.71 13.35 -1.42
CA PRO A 67 12.99 14.57 -1.09
C PRO A 67 11.85 14.79 -2.09
N THR A 68 10.72 15.32 -1.63
CA THR A 68 9.56 15.59 -2.49
C THR A 68 9.41 17.08 -2.87
N THR A 69 10.19 17.96 -2.25
CA THR A 69 10.25 19.39 -2.58
C THR A 69 11.21 19.70 -3.72
N SER A 70 12.32 18.96 -3.81
CA SER A 70 13.31 19.04 -4.91
C SER A 70 14.15 17.77 -4.91
N GLN A 71 14.24 17.13 -6.05
CA GLN A 71 15.08 15.93 -6.26
C GLN A 71 16.43 16.27 -6.92
N ALA A 72 16.84 17.55 -6.91
CA ALA A 72 18.15 17.96 -7.37
C ALA A 72 19.26 17.31 -6.54
N ARG A 73 20.27 16.76 -7.20
CA ARG A 73 21.42 16.09 -6.57
C ARG A 73 22.69 16.96 -6.59
N PRO A 74 23.59 16.84 -5.58
CA PRO A 74 23.46 15.95 -4.43
C PRO A 74 22.36 16.40 -3.45
N PHE A 75 21.70 15.43 -2.77
CA PHE A 75 20.70 15.76 -1.76
C PHE A 75 21.34 16.52 -0.59
N ALA A 76 20.55 17.40 0.03
CA ALA A 76 20.99 18.12 1.24
C ALA A 76 21.28 17.17 2.42
N ASP A 77 20.56 16.02 2.49
CA ASP A 77 20.87 14.94 3.41
C ASP A 77 21.94 14.03 2.79
N GLY A 78 23.17 14.11 3.32
CA GLY A 78 24.29 13.31 2.83
C GLY A 78 24.09 11.80 3.00
N LEU A 79 23.32 11.35 4.03
CA LEU A 79 23.01 9.93 4.20
C LEU A 79 22.05 9.44 3.10
N ALA A 80 21.04 10.21 2.79
CA ALA A 80 20.11 9.91 1.69
C ALA A 80 20.85 9.84 0.35
N GLU A 81 21.79 10.78 0.09
CA GLU A 81 22.64 10.76 -1.12
C GLU A 81 23.53 9.52 -1.17
N GLU A 82 24.13 9.12 -0.05
CA GLU A 82 24.96 7.90 0.03
C GLU A 82 24.13 6.64 -0.22
N MET A 83 22.93 6.54 0.34
CA MET A 83 22.02 5.40 0.11
C MET A 83 21.65 5.26 -1.35
N LEU A 84 21.28 6.37 -2.02
CA LEU A 84 20.98 6.37 -3.45
C LEU A 84 22.21 5.98 -4.29
N SER A 85 23.36 6.62 -4.05
CA SER A 85 24.60 6.34 -4.79
C SER A 85 25.05 4.88 -4.60
N THR A 86 24.80 4.31 -3.42
CA THR A 86 25.10 2.89 -3.12
C THR A 86 24.16 1.97 -3.90
N LEU A 87 22.86 2.28 -3.97
CA LEU A 87 21.91 1.52 -4.78
C LEU A 87 22.32 1.54 -6.26
N GLU A 88 22.64 2.73 -6.81
CA GLU A 88 23.08 2.92 -8.20
C GLU A 88 24.31 2.06 -8.51
N ARG A 89 25.34 2.13 -7.67
CA ARG A 89 26.55 1.33 -7.81
C ARG A 89 26.26 -0.18 -7.74
N ASN A 90 25.48 -0.63 -6.75
CA ASN A 90 25.15 -2.05 -6.61
C ASN A 90 24.36 -2.57 -7.83
N CYS A 91 23.41 -1.79 -8.35
CA CYS A 91 22.67 -2.16 -9.55
C CYS A 91 23.60 -2.25 -10.77
N GLN A 92 24.50 -1.28 -10.96
CA GLN A 92 25.46 -1.27 -12.07
C GLN A 92 26.43 -2.47 -11.99
N GLU A 93 27.02 -2.72 -10.82
CA GLU A 93 27.97 -3.82 -10.61
C GLU A 93 27.35 -5.20 -10.82
N ASN A 94 26.04 -5.36 -10.55
CA ASN A 94 25.35 -6.65 -10.63
C ASN A 94 24.43 -6.77 -11.86
N GLY A 95 24.41 -5.79 -12.77
CA GLY A 95 23.57 -5.83 -13.98
C GLY A 95 22.07 -5.78 -13.70
N ILE A 96 21.65 -5.14 -12.60
CA ILE A 96 20.25 -5.00 -12.21
C ILE A 96 19.68 -3.71 -12.82
N HIS A 97 18.47 -3.81 -13.39
CA HIS A 97 17.78 -2.64 -13.94
C HIS A 97 17.28 -1.71 -12.82
N LEU A 98 17.69 -0.45 -12.88
CA LEU A 98 17.26 0.60 -11.95
C LEU A 98 16.37 1.62 -12.65
N ASN A 99 15.16 1.81 -12.15
CA ASN A 99 14.29 2.94 -12.48
C ASN A 99 14.62 4.10 -11.51
N GLY A 100 15.68 4.83 -11.84
CA GLY A 100 16.22 5.94 -11.03
C GLY A 100 15.51 7.26 -11.31
N LEU A 101 15.89 8.31 -10.56
CA LEU A 101 15.35 9.67 -10.68
C LEU A 101 15.53 10.21 -12.11
N GLY A 102 14.49 10.85 -12.64
CA GLY A 102 14.49 11.44 -13.98
C GLY A 102 14.45 10.42 -15.12
N SER A 103 14.23 9.14 -14.84
CA SER A 103 14.06 8.10 -15.86
C SER A 103 12.69 8.13 -16.56
N GLY A 104 11.74 8.92 -16.05
CA GLY A 104 10.33 8.89 -16.42
C GLY A 104 9.60 7.64 -15.90
N ARG A 105 10.26 6.83 -15.04
CA ARG A 105 9.74 5.56 -14.50
C ARG A 105 10.03 5.36 -13.02
N GLN A 106 10.72 6.33 -12.39
CA GLN A 106 10.94 6.29 -10.93
C GLN A 106 9.60 6.38 -10.20
N GLY A 107 9.50 5.71 -9.07
CA GLY A 107 8.33 5.78 -8.20
C GLY A 107 8.42 4.81 -7.05
N ILE A 108 7.45 4.90 -6.17
CA ILE A 108 7.27 3.94 -5.08
C ILE A 108 7.21 2.54 -5.68
N VAL A 109 7.99 1.62 -5.14
CA VAL A 109 8.18 0.27 -5.70
C VAL A 109 6.85 -0.44 -5.99
N HIS A 110 5.85 -0.27 -5.13
CA HIS A 110 4.50 -0.86 -5.26
C HIS A 110 3.55 -0.05 -6.16
N VAL A 111 3.99 1.05 -6.73
CA VAL A 111 3.30 1.83 -7.77
C VAL A 111 3.96 1.60 -9.11
N MET A 112 5.28 1.79 -9.18
CA MET A 112 6.09 1.66 -10.40
C MET A 112 5.98 0.25 -11.02
N ALA A 113 6.14 -0.81 -10.23
CA ALA A 113 6.17 -2.16 -10.77
C ALA A 113 4.82 -2.59 -11.42
N PRO A 114 3.64 -2.31 -10.83
CA PRO A 114 2.36 -2.45 -11.50
C PRO A 114 2.23 -1.62 -12.78
N GLU A 115 2.61 -0.35 -12.75
CA GLU A 115 2.52 0.55 -13.91
C GLU A 115 3.33 0.07 -15.10
N LEU A 116 4.48 -0.52 -14.84
CA LEU A 116 5.32 -1.10 -15.89
C LEU A 116 4.84 -2.48 -16.37
N GLY A 117 3.83 -3.08 -15.72
CA GLY A 117 3.35 -4.44 -16.03
C GLY A 117 4.33 -5.53 -15.61
N LEU A 118 5.24 -5.23 -14.68
CA LEU A 118 6.16 -6.21 -14.09
C LEU A 118 5.43 -7.24 -13.24
N THR A 119 4.37 -6.81 -12.55
CA THR A 119 3.51 -7.70 -11.77
C THR A 119 2.42 -8.30 -12.64
N GLN A 120 2.35 -9.63 -12.69
CA GLN A 120 1.36 -10.35 -13.50
C GLN A 120 0.73 -11.48 -12.69
N PRO A 121 -0.49 -11.93 -13.06
CA PRO A 121 -1.15 -13.04 -12.38
C PRO A 121 -0.29 -14.31 -12.34
N GLY A 122 -0.35 -15.02 -11.22
CA GLY A 122 0.37 -16.28 -11.04
C GLY A 122 1.85 -16.16 -10.71
N MET A 123 2.38 -14.96 -10.54
CA MET A 123 3.77 -14.74 -10.12
C MET A 123 3.91 -14.82 -8.60
N THR A 124 5.11 -15.16 -8.14
CA THR A 124 5.58 -14.89 -6.79
C THR A 124 6.45 -13.63 -6.80
N VAL A 125 6.20 -12.72 -5.87
CA VAL A 125 6.90 -11.43 -5.77
C VAL A 125 7.47 -11.25 -4.37
N ALA A 126 8.72 -10.83 -4.26
CA ALA A 126 9.34 -10.47 -2.99
C ALA A 126 9.96 -9.07 -3.06
N CYS A 127 9.90 -8.35 -1.94
CA CYS A 127 10.53 -7.04 -1.78
C CYS A 127 10.87 -6.81 -0.31
N GLY A 128 11.94 -6.08 -0.05
CA GLY A 128 12.32 -5.64 1.29
C GLY A 128 11.41 -4.56 1.91
N ASP A 129 10.14 -4.55 1.54
CA ASP A 129 9.10 -3.65 2.04
C ASP A 129 7.86 -4.44 2.47
N SER A 130 7.27 -4.05 3.61
CA SER A 130 6.12 -4.76 4.19
C SER A 130 4.86 -4.70 3.34
N HIS A 131 4.69 -3.68 2.48
CA HIS A 131 3.51 -3.49 1.64
C HIS A 131 3.59 -4.24 0.29
N THR A 132 4.50 -5.18 0.16
CA THR A 132 4.65 -6.03 -1.06
C THR A 132 3.37 -6.79 -1.39
N SER A 133 2.49 -7.05 -0.42
CA SER A 133 1.17 -7.65 -0.67
C SER A 133 0.29 -6.84 -1.65
N THR A 134 0.61 -5.58 -1.92
CA THR A 134 -0.02 -4.75 -2.97
C THR A 134 -0.13 -5.49 -4.31
N HIS A 135 0.92 -6.23 -4.67
CA HIS A 135 1.00 -6.97 -5.93
C HIS A 135 -0.01 -8.11 -6.04
N GLY A 136 -0.57 -8.56 -4.90
CA GLY A 136 -1.65 -9.54 -4.86
C GLY A 136 -2.94 -9.07 -5.54
N ALA A 137 -3.13 -7.78 -5.76
CA ALA A 137 -4.26 -7.23 -6.53
C ALA A 137 -4.35 -7.80 -7.96
N PHE A 138 -3.23 -8.29 -8.49
CA PHE A 138 -3.12 -8.92 -9.81
C PHE A 138 -3.32 -10.44 -9.79
N GLY A 139 -3.57 -11.07 -8.65
CA GLY A 139 -3.52 -12.52 -8.52
C GLY A 139 -2.09 -13.07 -8.48
N ALA A 140 -1.13 -12.27 -8.07
CA ALA A 140 0.21 -12.70 -7.68
C ALA A 140 0.24 -13.04 -6.19
N ILE A 141 1.20 -13.87 -5.78
CA ILE A 141 1.47 -14.13 -4.36
C ILE A 141 2.73 -13.36 -3.97
N ALA A 142 2.54 -12.35 -3.12
CA ALA A 142 3.56 -11.35 -2.86
C ALA A 142 3.86 -11.20 -1.37
N PHE A 143 5.15 -11.14 -1.02
CA PHE A 143 5.63 -11.14 0.35
C PHE A 143 6.61 -10.02 0.64
N GLY A 144 6.36 -9.26 1.71
CA GLY A 144 7.37 -8.44 2.36
C GLY A 144 8.40 -9.32 3.07
N ILE A 145 9.70 -9.04 2.86
CA ILE A 145 10.80 -9.82 3.41
C ILE A 145 11.83 -8.93 4.12
N GLY A 146 12.53 -9.50 5.09
CA GLY A 146 13.60 -8.78 5.80
C GLY A 146 14.90 -8.75 5.00
N THR A 147 15.84 -7.89 5.41
CA THR A 147 17.13 -7.65 4.72
C THR A 147 17.94 -8.94 4.47
N SER A 148 17.98 -9.88 5.44
CA SER A 148 18.65 -11.16 5.24
C SER A 148 17.98 -12.02 4.16
N GLN A 149 16.67 -11.98 4.07
CA GLN A 149 15.92 -12.67 3.02
C GLN A 149 16.07 -11.98 1.65
N VAL A 150 16.24 -10.65 1.60
CA VAL A 150 16.61 -9.93 0.36
C VAL A 150 17.92 -10.48 -0.18
N ARG A 151 18.95 -10.63 0.68
CA ARG A 151 20.22 -11.28 0.33
C ARG A 151 19.99 -12.70 -0.22
N ASP A 152 19.19 -13.51 0.47
CA ASP A 152 18.95 -14.90 0.10
C ASP A 152 18.24 -15.01 -1.25
N VAL A 153 17.27 -14.13 -1.53
CA VAL A 153 16.61 -14.06 -2.85
C VAL A 153 17.56 -13.59 -3.94
N LEU A 154 18.43 -12.60 -3.68
CA LEU A 154 19.47 -12.19 -4.63
C LEU A 154 20.41 -13.34 -4.97
N ALA A 155 20.82 -14.14 -3.96
CA ALA A 155 21.77 -15.25 -4.14
C ALA A 155 21.14 -16.49 -4.80
N SER A 156 19.85 -16.78 -4.56
CA SER A 156 19.26 -18.07 -4.90
C SER A 156 17.97 -17.98 -5.73
N GLN A 157 17.38 -16.81 -5.86
CA GLN A 157 16.04 -16.57 -6.41
C GLN A 157 14.95 -17.37 -5.68
N SER A 158 15.17 -17.70 -4.42
CA SER A 158 14.21 -18.48 -3.63
C SER A 158 14.08 -17.95 -2.20
N LEU A 159 12.94 -18.26 -1.59
CA LEU A 159 12.59 -17.91 -0.22
C LEU A 159 12.11 -19.15 0.53
N THR A 160 12.65 -19.38 1.73
CA THR A 160 12.17 -20.46 2.60
C THR A 160 11.08 -19.93 3.52
N MET A 161 9.89 -20.54 3.48
CA MET A 161 8.76 -20.14 4.32
C MET A 161 7.74 -21.26 4.49
N ASN A 162 6.90 -21.14 5.50
CA ASN A 162 5.74 -22.02 5.69
C ASN A 162 4.58 -21.54 4.82
N LYS A 163 3.83 -22.50 4.27
CA LYS A 163 2.60 -22.23 3.55
C LYS A 163 1.57 -21.64 4.51
N LEU A 164 0.91 -20.56 4.08
CA LEU A 164 -0.15 -19.92 4.85
C LEU A 164 -1.49 -20.64 4.65
N LYS A 165 -2.36 -20.54 5.64
CA LYS A 165 -3.79 -20.82 5.47
C LYS A 165 -4.43 -19.75 4.61
N VAL A 166 -5.56 -20.05 3.97
CA VAL A 166 -6.29 -19.09 3.15
C VAL A 166 -7.60 -18.73 3.83
N ARG A 167 -7.80 -17.44 4.11
CA ARG A 167 -9.08 -16.88 4.54
C ARG A 167 -9.71 -16.11 3.41
N ARG A 168 -10.96 -16.43 3.05
CA ARG A 168 -11.74 -15.64 2.12
C ARG A 168 -12.42 -14.48 2.85
N ILE A 169 -12.20 -13.25 2.38
CA ILE A 169 -12.93 -12.05 2.81
C ILE A 169 -13.96 -11.77 1.71
N TRP A 170 -15.19 -12.19 1.93
CA TRP A 170 -16.29 -11.99 0.99
C TRP A 170 -17.03 -10.70 1.33
N VAL A 171 -17.13 -9.78 0.36
CA VAL A 171 -17.80 -8.49 0.53
C VAL A 171 -19.00 -8.42 -0.41
N ASP A 172 -20.20 -8.54 0.15
CA ASP A 172 -21.45 -8.44 -0.59
C ASP A 172 -21.85 -6.99 -0.89
N GLY A 173 -22.74 -6.81 -1.84
CA GLY A 173 -23.33 -5.52 -2.17
C GLY A 173 -22.38 -4.61 -2.95
N ALA A 174 -22.49 -3.31 -2.73
CA ALA A 174 -21.68 -2.26 -3.34
C ALA A 174 -21.36 -1.17 -2.32
N LEU A 175 -20.16 -0.57 -2.43
CA LEU A 175 -19.79 0.59 -1.63
C LEU A 175 -20.72 1.76 -1.92
N GLN A 176 -21.10 2.48 -0.88
CA GLN A 176 -21.96 3.65 -1.01
C GLN A 176 -21.17 4.86 -1.58
N PRO A 177 -21.83 5.82 -2.22
CA PRO A 177 -21.16 7.05 -2.66
C PRO A 177 -20.39 7.71 -1.50
N GLY A 178 -19.17 8.12 -1.76
CA GLY A 178 -18.26 8.70 -0.76
C GLY A 178 -17.50 7.69 0.11
N VAL A 179 -17.68 6.38 -0.15
CA VAL A 179 -16.92 5.29 0.48
C VAL A 179 -15.97 4.67 -0.54
N PHE A 180 -14.71 4.50 -0.19
CA PHE A 180 -13.63 4.05 -1.06
C PHE A 180 -12.98 2.77 -0.55
N ALA A 181 -12.11 2.16 -1.34
CA ALA A 181 -11.37 0.95 -0.94
C ALA A 181 -10.55 1.13 0.35
N LYS A 182 -10.09 2.36 0.64
CA LYS A 182 -9.42 2.69 1.91
C LYS A 182 -10.35 2.50 3.11
N ASP A 183 -11.59 2.94 2.98
CA ASP A 183 -12.59 2.80 4.04
C ASP A 183 -12.92 1.32 4.25
N LEU A 184 -13.07 0.56 3.17
CA LEU A 184 -13.30 -0.88 3.21
C LEU A 184 -12.16 -1.61 3.93
N VAL A 185 -10.90 -1.36 3.59
CA VAL A 185 -9.78 -2.06 4.22
C VAL A 185 -9.62 -1.68 5.69
N LEU A 186 -9.82 -0.40 6.06
CA LEU A 186 -9.84 0.03 7.46
C LEU A 186 -10.98 -0.63 8.24
N HIS A 187 -12.16 -0.79 7.61
CA HIS A 187 -13.28 -1.51 8.19
C HIS A 187 -12.98 -3.00 8.40
N ILE A 188 -12.31 -3.67 7.45
CA ILE A 188 -11.85 -5.05 7.58
C ILE A 188 -10.87 -5.18 8.75
N ILE A 189 -9.88 -4.28 8.84
CA ILE A 189 -8.88 -4.30 9.92
C ILE A 189 -9.52 -4.02 11.28
N ARG A 190 -10.47 -3.08 11.36
CA ARG A 190 -11.26 -2.84 12.57
C ARG A 190 -12.01 -4.09 13.02
N THR A 191 -12.63 -4.81 12.08
CA THR A 191 -13.47 -5.97 12.36
C THR A 191 -12.67 -7.19 12.79
N LEU A 192 -11.53 -7.45 12.13
CA LEU A 192 -10.71 -8.63 12.39
C LEU A 192 -9.58 -8.41 13.40
N GLY A 193 -9.25 -7.14 13.66
CA GLY A 193 -8.11 -6.74 14.47
C GLY A 193 -6.77 -6.81 13.70
N VAL A 194 -5.75 -6.13 14.24
CA VAL A 194 -4.39 -6.08 13.64
C VAL A 194 -3.66 -7.44 13.65
N LYS A 195 -4.16 -8.43 14.37
CA LYS A 195 -3.63 -9.80 14.43
C LYS A 195 -4.53 -10.82 13.73
N GLY A 196 -5.69 -10.40 13.21
CA GLY A 196 -6.69 -11.29 12.65
C GLY A 196 -6.17 -12.15 11.49
N GLY A 197 -5.21 -11.63 10.71
CA GLY A 197 -4.62 -12.32 9.56
C GLY A 197 -3.33 -13.09 9.85
N VAL A 198 -2.87 -13.17 11.10
CA VAL A 198 -1.62 -13.88 11.41
C VAL A 198 -1.74 -15.36 11.02
N GLY A 199 -0.83 -15.82 10.16
CA GLY A 199 -0.83 -17.18 9.60
C GLY A 199 -1.72 -17.37 8.38
N TYR A 200 -2.39 -16.31 7.91
CA TYR A 200 -3.27 -16.35 6.75
C TYR A 200 -2.75 -15.53 5.56
N ALA A 201 -3.12 -15.99 4.36
CA ALA A 201 -3.27 -15.19 3.18
C ALA A 201 -4.76 -14.81 3.04
N TYR A 202 -5.07 -13.57 2.67
CA TYR A 202 -6.44 -13.13 2.44
C TYR A 202 -6.78 -13.19 0.95
N GLU A 203 -7.81 -13.94 0.58
CA GLU A 203 -8.48 -13.81 -0.71
C GLU A 203 -9.64 -12.82 -0.57
N PHE A 204 -9.50 -11.64 -1.18
CA PHE A 204 -10.60 -10.67 -1.25
C PHE A 204 -11.51 -11.03 -2.42
N ALA A 205 -12.80 -11.19 -2.17
CA ALA A 205 -13.78 -11.66 -3.15
C ALA A 205 -15.17 -11.06 -2.89
N GLY A 206 -16.09 -11.28 -3.82
CA GLY A 206 -17.47 -10.84 -3.74
C GLY A 206 -17.77 -9.63 -4.63
N PRO A 207 -19.07 -9.30 -4.82
CA PRO A 207 -19.51 -8.28 -5.78
C PRO A 207 -18.87 -6.91 -5.58
N ALA A 208 -18.70 -6.50 -4.32
CA ALA A 208 -18.06 -5.22 -4.00
C ALA A 208 -16.57 -5.19 -4.40
N ILE A 209 -15.86 -6.32 -4.32
CA ILE A 209 -14.44 -6.42 -4.73
C ILE A 209 -14.31 -6.47 -6.24
N GLU A 210 -15.19 -7.19 -6.92
CA GLU A 210 -15.21 -7.28 -8.38
C GLU A 210 -15.45 -5.92 -9.04
N ALA A 211 -16.27 -5.07 -8.40
CA ALA A 211 -16.56 -3.71 -8.85
C ALA A 211 -15.39 -2.72 -8.70
N LEU A 212 -14.39 -3.03 -7.87
CA LEU A 212 -13.24 -2.16 -7.65
C LEU A 212 -12.34 -2.08 -8.89
N SER A 213 -11.82 -0.88 -9.16
CA SER A 213 -10.72 -0.68 -10.10
C SER A 213 -9.44 -1.37 -9.63
N MET A 214 -8.46 -1.56 -10.51
CA MET A 214 -7.17 -2.15 -10.12
C MET A 214 -6.46 -1.33 -9.04
N GLU A 215 -6.52 -0.01 -9.10
CA GLU A 215 -5.89 0.87 -8.13
C GLU A 215 -6.53 0.72 -6.74
N GLU A 216 -7.85 0.57 -6.67
CA GLU A 216 -8.58 0.28 -5.44
C GLU A 216 -8.27 -1.11 -4.89
N ARG A 217 -8.15 -2.15 -5.76
CA ARG A 217 -7.70 -3.49 -5.36
C ARG A 217 -6.27 -3.47 -4.81
N MET A 218 -5.39 -2.63 -5.38
CA MET A 218 -4.05 -2.42 -4.83
C MET A 218 -4.08 -1.78 -3.44
N THR A 219 -4.96 -0.83 -3.19
CA THR A 219 -5.17 -0.25 -1.84
C THR A 219 -5.61 -1.32 -0.84
N LEU A 220 -6.55 -2.16 -1.22
CA LEU A 220 -7.06 -3.25 -0.38
C LEU A 220 -5.96 -4.26 -0.04
N CYS A 221 -5.24 -4.77 -1.03
CA CYS A 221 -4.14 -5.72 -0.84
C CYS A 221 -2.94 -5.10 -0.11
N ASN A 222 -2.65 -3.81 -0.34
CA ASN A 222 -1.59 -3.07 0.33
C ASN A 222 -1.72 -3.15 1.85
N MET A 223 -2.91 -2.91 2.38
CA MET A 223 -3.15 -2.85 3.82
C MET A 223 -3.54 -4.21 4.45
N ALA A 224 -3.45 -5.32 3.73
CA ALA A 224 -3.65 -6.65 4.31
C ALA A 224 -2.66 -6.91 5.47
N ILE A 225 -1.43 -6.41 5.37
CA ILE A 225 -0.39 -6.56 6.39
C ILE A 225 -0.75 -5.85 7.71
N GLU A 226 -1.47 -4.72 7.66
CA GLU A 226 -1.96 -4.01 8.84
C GLU A 226 -3.02 -4.82 9.60
N GLY A 227 -3.74 -5.70 8.90
CA GLY A 227 -4.64 -6.71 9.48
C GLY A 227 -3.93 -7.99 9.90
N GLY A 228 -2.60 -8.07 9.79
CA GLY A 228 -1.78 -9.23 10.15
C GLY A 228 -1.62 -10.29 9.06
N ALA A 229 -2.29 -10.17 7.91
CA ALA A 229 -2.13 -11.09 6.79
C ALA A 229 -0.85 -10.78 6.01
N ARG A 230 0.02 -11.77 5.88
CA ARG A 230 1.30 -11.61 5.17
C ARG A 230 1.12 -11.43 3.66
N CYS A 231 0.01 -11.91 3.11
CA CYS A 231 -0.35 -11.82 1.71
C CYS A 231 -1.85 -11.52 1.61
N GLY A 232 -2.23 -10.59 0.73
CA GLY A 232 -3.61 -10.36 0.33
C GLY A 232 -3.70 -10.38 -1.18
N TYR A 233 -4.72 -10.98 -1.77
CA TYR A 233 -4.85 -11.08 -3.21
C TYR A 233 -6.31 -11.03 -3.68
N VAL A 234 -6.47 -10.69 -4.95
CA VAL A 234 -7.74 -10.73 -5.68
C VAL A 234 -7.56 -11.68 -6.86
N ASN A 235 -8.57 -12.48 -7.16
CA ASN A 235 -8.54 -13.32 -8.37
C ASN A 235 -8.44 -12.47 -9.64
N PRO A 236 -7.55 -12.81 -10.60
CA PRO A 236 -7.43 -12.05 -11.85
C PRO A 236 -8.70 -12.21 -12.69
N ASP A 237 -9.20 -11.08 -13.15
CA ASP A 237 -10.40 -10.97 -13.97
C ASP A 237 -10.18 -9.98 -15.13
N GLN A 238 -11.26 -9.58 -15.81
CA GLN A 238 -11.18 -8.67 -16.94
C GLN A 238 -10.59 -7.32 -16.55
N THR A 239 -10.89 -6.80 -15.34
CA THR A 239 -10.30 -5.55 -14.82
C THR A 239 -8.78 -5.65 -14.72
N THR A 240 -8.27 -6.81 -14.27
CA THR A 240 -6.82 -7.09 -14.22
C THR A 240 -6.21 -7.12 -15.62
N PHE A 241 -6.87 -7.78 -16.58
CA PHE A 241 -6.35 -7.91 -17.94
C PHE A 241 -6.35 -6.57 -18.66
N ASP A 242 -7.41 -5.78 -18.52
CA ASP A 242 -7.50 -4.44 -19.14
C ASP A 242 -6.42 -3.50 -18.60
N TYR A 243 -6.12 -3.58 -17.30
CA TYR A 243 -5.04 -2.80 -16.67
C TYR A 243 -3.66 -3.18 -17.23
N LEU A 244 -3.39 -4.48 -17.45
CA LEU A 244 -2.09 -4.97 -17.90
C LEU A 244 -1.87 -4.79 -19.41
N LYS A 245 -2.93 -4.75 -20.19
CA LYS A 245 -2.84 -4.70 -21.65
C LYS A 245 -2.06 -3.47 -22.14
N GLY A 246 -1.02 -3.74 -22.92
CA GLY A 246 -0.18 -2.68 -23.51
C GLY A 246 0.87 -2.08 -22.59
N ARG A 247 1.01 -2.57 -21.36
CA ARG A 247 2.10 -2.12 -20.47
C ARG A 247 3.46 -2.66 -20.91
N PRO A 248 4.56 -1.94 -20.63
CA PRO A 248 5.89 -2.23 -21.20
C PRO A 248 6.39 -3.67 -21.00
N HIS A 249 6.12 -4.27 -19.85
CA HIS A 249 6.57 -5.64 -19.52
C HIS A 249 5.44 -6.67 -19.58
N ALA A 250 4.22 -6.28 -19.97
CA ALA A 250 3.13 -7.23 -20.20
C ALA A 250 3.32 -7.97 -21.52
N PRO A 251 2.86 -9.21 -21.64
CA PRO A 251 2.85 -9.93 -22.90
C PRO A 251 2.08 -9.16 -24.00
N SER A 252 2.42 -9.40 -25.27
CA SER A 252 1.74 -8.79 -26.41
C SER A 252 1.46 -9.82 -27.52
N GLY A 253 0.55 -9.50 -28.45
CA GLY A 253 0.17 -10.38 -29.55
C GLY A 253 -0.31 -11.75 -29.07
N GLU A 254 0.09 -12.83 -29.74
CA GLU A 254 -0.29 -14.20 -29.37
C GLU A 254 0.18 -14.61 -27.95
N ALA A 255 1.27 -14.02 -27.45
CA ALA A 255 1.71 -14.28 -26.09
C ALA A 255 0.71 -13.71 -25.07
N TRP A 256 0.06 -12.59 -25.38
CA TRP A 256 -1.01 -12.03 -24.56
C TRP A 256 -2.20 -12.99 -24.46
N ASP A 257 -2.68 -13.53 -25.58
CA ASP A 257 -3.84 -14.42 -25.59
C ASP A 257 -3.57 -15.71 -24.80
N ARG A 258 -2.37 -16.28 -24.93
CA ARG A 258 -1.93 -17.41 -24.12
C ARG A 258 -1.85 -17.06 -22.64
N ALA A 259 -1.32 -15.89 -22.30
CA ALA A 259 -1.20 -15.43 -20.92
C ALA A 259 -2.58 -15.25 -20.28
N VAL A 260 -3.50 -14.56 -20.94
CA VAL A 260 -4.88 -14.35 -20.44
C VAL A 260 -5.60 -15.68 -20.23
N SER A 261 -5.47 -16.63 -21.18
CA SER A 261 -6.05 -17.96 -21.02
C SER A 261 -5.50 -18.68 -19.78
N TRP A 262 -4.19 -18.61 -19.57
CA TRP A 262 -3.54 -19.18 -18.39
C TRP A 262 -3.93 -18.46 -17.10
N TRP A 263 -3.94 -17.13 -17.08
CA TRP A 263 -4.30 -16.33 -15.91
C TRP A 263 -5.72 -16.62 -15.42
N LYS A 264 -6.67 -16.79 -16.35
CA LYS A 264 -8.05 -17.20 -16.02
C LYS A 264 -8.11 -18.56 -15.32
N SER A 265 -7.23 -19.49 -15.67
CA SER A 265 -7.20 -20.83 -15.06
C SER A 265 -6.66 -20.84 -13.62
N LEU A 266 -5.96 -19.77 -13.21
CA LEU A 266 -5.40 -19.63 -11.87
C LEU A 266 -6.45 -19.23 -10.83
N ALA A 267 -7.50 -18.50 -11.21
CA ALA A 267 -8.52 -18.03 -10.28
C ALA A 267 -9.09 -19.19 -9.45
N SER A 268 -9.40 -18.91 -8.19
CA SER A 268 -10.12 -19.84 -7.31
C SER A 268 -11.47 -20.17 -7.94
N GLY A 269 -11.76 -21.46 -8.08
CA GLY A 269 -13.05 -21.90 -8.63
C GLY A 269 -14.20 -21.76 -7.63
N ALA A 270 -15.43 -21.96 -8.08
CA ALA A 270 -16.61 -21.93 -7.21
C ALA A 270 -16.55 -22.96 -6.08
N ASP A 271 -15.89 -24.11 -6.32
CA ASP A 271 -15.71 -25.20 -5.36
C ASP A 271 -14.40 -25.06 -4.55
N ALA A 272 -13.71 -23.92 -4.62
CA ALA A 272 -12.46 -23.74 -3.88
C ALA A 272 -12.71 -23.84 -2.37
N CYS A 273 -11.83 -24.58 -1.69
CA CYS A 273 -11.89 -24.74 -0.24
C CYS A 273 -10.99 -23.73 0.46
N PHE A 274 -11.57 -22.99 1.38
CA PHE A 274 -10.86 -22.04 2.23
C PHE A 274 -10.74 -22.58 3.65
N ASP A 275 -9.66 -22.24 4.35
CA ASP A 275 -9.49 -22.60 5.75
C ASP A 275 -10.45 -21.81 6.67
N ASP A 276 -10.86 -20.62 6.22
CA ASP A 276 -11.78 -19.74 6.94
C ASP A 276 -12.46 -18.77 5.97
N GLU A 277 -13.63 -18.24 6.36
CA GLU A 277 -14.38 -17.26 5.59
C GLU A 277 -14.98 -16.17 6.49
N VAL A 278 -14.87 -14.92 6.06
CA VAL A 278 -15.52 -13.76 6.67
C VAL A 278 -16.41 -13.11 5.63
N LYS A 279 -17.65 -12.79 6.01
CA LYS A 279 -18.63 -12.10 5.16
C LYS A 279 -18.91 -10.70 5.70
N LEU A 280 -18.87 -9.72 4.81
CA LEU A 280 -19.16 -8.32 5.11
C LEU A 280 -20.20 -7.80 4.11
N ASP A 281 -20.97 -6.80 4.54
CA ASP A 281 -21.90 -6.07 3.67
C ASP A 281 -21.35 -4.66 3.40
N ALA A 282 -20.98 -4.39 2.15
CA ALA A 282 -20.45 -3.11 1.73
C ALA A 282 -21.41 -1.94 1.98
N ALA A 283 -22.72 -2.19 1.98
CA ALA A 283 -23.73 -1.16 2.21
C ALA A 283 -23.70 -0.58 3.64
N THR A 284 -23.13 -1.31 4.59
CA THR A 284 -23.02 -0.88 6.00
C THR A 284 -21.76 -0.07 6.30
N ILE A 285 -20.83 0.05 5.32
CA ILE A 285 -19.55 0.71 5.53
C ILE A 285 -19.70 2.21 5.31
N ALA A 286 -19.35 2.99 6.33
CA ALA A 286 -19.21 4.43 6.26
C ALA A 286 -17.75 4.83 5.93
N PRO A 287 -17.48 6.08 5.50
CA PRO A 287 -16.12 6.60 5.46
C PRO A 287 -15.44 6.36 6.80
N THR A 288 -14.30 5.66 6.77
CA THR A 288 -13.66 5.11 7.97
C THR A 288 -12.37 5.85 8.29
N ILE A 289 -12.17 6.15 9.56
CA ILE A 289 -11.02 6.88 10.08
C ILE A 289 -10.42 6.16 11.28
N THR A 290 -9.10 6.22 11.45
CA THR A 290 -8.48 5.76 12.71
C THR A 290 -8.53 6.86 13.77
N TRP A 291 -8.86 6.49 14.99
CA TRP A 291 -8.89 7.40 16.15
C TRP A 291 -7.71 7.18 17.11
N GLY A 292 -6.99 6.09 16.96
CA GLY A 292 -5.96 5.66 17.91
C GLY A 292 -4.57 5.57 17.28
N ILE A 293 -3.76 4.68 17.85
CA ILE A 293 -2.32 4.52 17.56
C ILE A 293 -2.01 3.25 16.76
N THR A 294 -3.03 2.55 16.28
CA THR A 294 -2.92 1.41 15.37
C THR A 294 -4.01 1.47 14.30
N PRO A 295 -3.83 0.87 13.12
CA PRO A 295 -4.87 0.80 12.08
C PRO A 295 -6.13 0.03 12.52
N GLY A 296 -6.05 -0.84 13.53
CA GLY A 296 -7.20 -1.54 14.10
C GLY A 296 -8.13 -0.66 14.94
N GLN A 297 -7.65 0.50 15.37
CA GLN A 297 -8.47 1.47 16.10
C GLN A 297 -9.19 2.39 15.12
N GLY A 298 -10.05 1.80 14.27
CA GLY A 298 -10.87 2.47 13.27
C GLY A 298 -12.33 2.63 13.71
N ILE A 299 -12.97 3.71 13.25
CA ILE A 299 -14.43 3.99 13.41
C ILE A 299 -14.98 4.63 12.14
N GLY A 300 -16.28 4.55 11.93
CA GLY A 300 -16.97 5.39 10.95
C GLY A 300 -16.84 6.88 11.33
N VAL A 301 -16.77 7.74 10.35
CA VAL A 301 -16.64 9.19 10.58
C VAL A 301 -17.85 9.77 11.34
N ASP A 302 -18.98 9.11 11.27
CA ASP A 302 -20.23 9.43 11.96
C ASP A 302 -20.36 8.78 13.36
N GLU A 303 -19.34 8.03 13.78
CA GLU A 303 -19.27 7.40 15.09
C GLU A 303 -18.47 8.27 16.09
N ALA A 304 -18.60 7.89 17.37
CA ALA A 304 -17.79 8.47 18.44
C ALA A 304 -16.64 7.53 18.83
N VAL A 305 -15.57 8.10 19.39
CA VAL A 305 -14.45 7.33 19.98
C VAL A 305 -15.01 6.33 20.99
N PRO A 306 -14.74 5.01 20.85
CA PRO A 306 -15.29 3.99 21.73
C PRO A 306 -14.97 4.25 23.20
N THR A 307 -15.89 3.92 24.10
CA THR A 307 -15.61 3.89 25.54
C THR A 307 -14.89 2.60 25.93
N LEU A 308 -14.35 2.54 27.16
CA LEU A 308 -13.73 1.30 27.66
C LEU A 308 -14.74 0.15 27.82
N GLU A 309 -16.01 0.48 28.04
CA GLU A 309 -17.08 -0.52 28.11
C GLU A 309 -17.38 -1.14 26.74
N GLN A 310 -17.27 -0.35 25.68
CA GLN A 310 -17.42 -0.79 24.28
C GLN A 310 -16.17 -1.49 23.74
N THR A 311 -15.04 -1.38 24.44
CA THR A 311 -13.75 -1.95 24.02
C THR A 311 -13.57 -3.33 24.68
N PRO A 312 -13.18 -4.39 23.89
CA PRO A 312 -12.82 -5.69 24.45
C PRO A 312 -11.80 -5.55 25.58
N GLU A 313 -11.90 -6.39 26.61
CA GLU A 313 -11.10 -6.28 27.83
C GLU A 313 -9.58 -6.32 27.54
N GLU A 314 -9.16 -7.20 26.63
CA GLU A 314 -7.79 -7.35 26.18
C GLU A 314 -7.23 -6.09 25.49
N ASP A 315 -8.09 -5.28 24.85
CA ASP A 315 -7.70 -4.08 24.10
C ASP A 315 -7.80 -2.78 24.92
N ARG A 316 -8.40 -2.83 26.13
CA ARG A 316 -8.58 -1.65 26.99
C ARG A 316 -7.26 -0.93 27.35
N PRO A 317 -6.15 -1.62 27.68
CA PRO A 317 -4.88 -0.94 27.93
C PRO A 317 -4.40 -0.14 26.73
N LEU A 318 -4.54 -0.69 25.51
CA LEU A 318 -4.18 -0.02 24.26
C LEU A 318 -5.10 1.18 23.98
N ALA A 319 -6.41 1.04 24.26
CA ALA A 319 -7.37 2.14 24.11
C ALA A 319 -7.06 3.30 25.08
N GLN A 320 -6.74 3.01 26.35
CA GLN A 320 -6.32 4.02 27.32
C GLN A 320 -5.05 4.75 26.90
N GLU A 321 -4.10 4.03 26.32
CA GLU A 321 -2.89 4.63 25.78
C GLU A 321 -3.21 5.53 24.57
N ALA A 322 -4.09 5.09 23.67
CA ALA A 322 -4.54 5.85 22.54
C ALA A 322 -5.25 7.15 22.94
N TYR A 323 -6.16 7.12 23.92
CA TYR A 323 -6.82 8.34 24.40
C TYR A 323 -5.79 9.39 24.87
N ARG A 324 -4.80 8.96 25.67
CA ARG A 324 -3.75 9.88 26.17
C ARG A 324 -2.87 10.41 25.06
N TYR A 325 -2.45 9.55 24.13
CA TYR A 325 -1.54 9.95 23.05
C TYR A 325 -2.24 10.85 22.03
N MET A 326 -3.44 10.47 21.62
CA MET A 326 -4.24 11.20 20.64
C MET A 326 -4.94 12.43 21.22
N ASP A 327 -4.97 12.57 22.56
CA ASP A 327 -5.67 13.64 23.27
C ASP A 327 -7.17 13.64 22.97
N LEU A 328 -7.77 12.45 23.03
CA LEU A 328 -9.19 12.20 22.75
C LEU A 328 -9.90 11.69 23.99
N GLN A 329 -11.18 12.03 24.13
CA GLN A 329 -12.01 11.52 25.20
C GLN A 329 -12.89 10.37 24.72
N PRO A 330 -13.11 9.31 25.55
CA PRO A 330 -14.13 8.31 25.28
C PRO A 330 -15.50 8.96 25.01
N GLY A 331 -16.19 8.54 23.97
CA GLY A 331 -17.48 9.10 23.57
C GLY A 331 -17.41 10.43 22.79
N GLN A 332 -16.21 10.97 22.55
CA GLN A 332 -16.04 12.15 21.74
C GLN A 332 -16.32 11.85 20.27
N ALA A 333 -17.10 12.72 19.59
CA ALA A 333 -17.25 12.64 18.14
C ALA A 333 -15.89 12.87 17.45
N ILE A 334 -15.56 12.05 16.45
CA ILE A 334 -14.32 12.22 15.67
C ILE A 334 -14.49 13.31 14.61
N ALA A 335 -15.67 13.46 14.04
CA ALA A 335 -15.99 14.56 13.15
C ALA A 335 -15.84 15.90 13.88
N GLY A 336 -15.24 16.88 13.21
CA GLY A 336 -14.94 18.19 13.79
C GLY A 336 -13.59 18.25 14.53
N LEU A 337 -12.83 17.15 14.65
CA LEU A 337 -11.50 17.20 15.25
C LEU A 337 -10.55 18.01 14.37
N PRO A 338 -9.92 19.09 14.91
CA PRO A 338 -8.98 19.91 14.14
C PRO A 338 -7.79 19.09 13.64
N VAL A 339 -7.26 19.47 12.48
CA VAL A 339 -6.03 18.91 11.90
C VAL A 339 -5.04 20.04 11.57
N ASP A 340 -3.75 19.74 11.55
CA ASP A 340 -2.69 20.70 11.23
C ASP A 340 -2.08 20.42 9.85
N VAL A 341 -2.01 19.15 9.47
CA VAL A 341 -1.36 18.70 8.24
C VAL A 341 -2.29 17.75 7.49
N CYS A 342 -2.39 17.90 6.18
CA CYS A 342 -3.15 17.01 5.30
C CYS A 342 -2.22 16.42 4.23
N PHE A 343 -2.03 15.11 4.25
CA PHE A 343 -1.13 14.38 3.35
C PHE A 343 -1.89 13.40 2.46
N ILE A 344 -1.81 13.61 1.14
CA ILE A 344 -2.32 12.70 0.10
C ILE A 344 -1.12 12.10 -0.62
N GLY A 345 -0.96 10.77 -0.57
CA GLY A 345 0.18 10.08 -1.16
C GLY A 345 0.36 8.68 -0.61
N SER A 346 1.60 8.16 -0.66
CA SER A 346 1.98 6.82 -0.20
C SER A 346 1.72 5.71 -1.23
N CYS A 347 2.35 4.55 -1.05
CA CYS A 347 2.08 3.35 -1.84
C CYS A 347 0.62 2.88 -1.75
N THR A 348 -0.10 3.29 -0.72
CA THR A 348 -1.51 2.95 -0.51
C THR A 348 -2.42 3.78 -1.39
N ASN A 349 -2.26 5.10 -1.39
CA ASN A 349 -3.18 6.05 -2.02
C ASN A 349 -2.47 7.24 -2.72
N GLY A 350 -1.42 6.96 -3.47
CA GLY A 350 -0.72 7.93 -4.32
C GLY A 350 -0.90 7.64 -5.82
N ARG A 351 -1.93 6.88 -6.22
CA ARG A 351 -2.21 6.52 -7.62
C ARG A 351 -3.15 7.53 -8.28
N LEU A 352 -3.28 7.44 -9.59
CA LEU A 352 -4.04 8.42 -10.37
C LEU A 352 -5.52 8.50 -9.96
N SER A 353 -6.19 7.39 -9.69
CA SER A 353 -7.57 7.38 -9.20
C SER A 353 -7.73 8.04 -7.83
N ASP A 354 -6.74 7.87 -6.95
CA ASP A 354 -6.70 8.51 -5.63
C ASP A 354 -6.62 10.04 -5.78
N LEU A 355 -5.76 10.50 -6.68
CA LEU A 355 -5.60 11.93 -6.98
C LEU A 355 -6.85 12.52 -7.61
N ARG A 356 -7.51 11.80 -8.54
CA ARG A 356 -8.79 12.22 -9.12
C ARG A 356 -9.88 12.35 -8.05
N ALA A 357 -9.99 11.36 -7.15
CA ALA A 357 -10.96 11.40 -6.06
C ALA A 357 -10.74 12.60 -5.13
N ALA A 358 -9.50 12.86 -4.72
CA ALA A 358 -9.16 14.01 -3.90
C ALA A 358 -9.35 15.34 -4.64
N ALA A 359 -8.96 15.43 -5.91
CA ALA A 359 -9.12 16.63 -6.73
C ALA A 359 -10.59 16.99 -6.93
N SER A 360 -11.49 16.01 -7.05
CA SER A 360 -12.93 16.26 -7.14
C SER A 360 -13.50 16.97 -5.92
N ILE A 361 -12.90 16.73 -4.74
CA ILE A 361 -13.25 17.41 -3.50
C ILE A 361 -12.59 18.80 -3.41
N ALA A 362 -11.36 18.95 -3.89
CA ALA A 362 -10.62 20.21 -3.84
C ALA A 362 -11.08 21.25 -4.86
N ALA A 363 -11.64 20.79 -6.00
CA ALA A 363 -12.06 21.67 -7.10
C ALA A 363 -13.02 22.77 -6.63
N GLY A 364 -12.71 24.02 -6.99
CA GLY A 364 -13.52 25.21 -6.64
C GLY A 364 -13.49 25.60 -5.16
N ARG A 365 -12.67 24.96 -4.34
CA ARG A 365 -12.54 25.21 -2.90
C ARG A 365 -11.14 25.68 -2.52
N GLN A 366 -10.97 26.08 -1.27
CA GLN A 366 -9.68 26.52 -0.72
C GLN A 366 -9.34 25.75 0.55
N VAL A 367 -8.07 25.40 0.71
CA VAL A 367 -7.52 24.85 1.94
C VAL A 367 -7.72 25.85 3.08
N ALA A 368 -8.20 25.39 4.22
CA ALA A 368 -8.45 26.21 5.40
C ALA A 368 -7.16 26.89 5.89
N SER A 369 -7.31 28.11 6.40
CA SER A 369 -6.18 28.88 6.91
C SER A 369 -5.44 28.12 8.01
N GLY A 370 -4.11 28.08 7.94
CA GLY A 370 -3.25 27.41 8.93
C GLY A 370 -3.03 25.92 8.67
N ILE A 371 -3.68 25.32 7.68
CA ILE A 371 -3.47 23.93 7.30
C ILE A 371 -2.32 23.82 6.30
N LYS A 372 -1.35 22.94 6.57
CA LYS A 372 -0.35 22.51 5.60
C LYS A 372 -0.88 21.30 4.83
N ALA A 373 -1.26 21.51 3.57
CA ALA A 373 -1.81 20.45 2.73
C ALA A 373 -0.90 20.20 1.53
N PHE A 374 -0.58 18.92 1.25
CA PHE A 374 0.24 18.57 0.10
C PHE A 374 -0.10 17.20 -0.49
N VAL A 375 0.19 17.08 -1.78
CA VAL A 375 -0.08 15.91 -2.61
C VAL A 375 1.23 15.41 -3.19
N VAL A 376 1.49 14.12 -3.02
CA VAL A 376 2.68 13.45 -3.50
C VAL A 376 2.27 12.29 -4.42
N PRO A 377 2.46 12.42 -5.75
CA PRO A 377 2.23 11.33 -6.67
C PRO A 377 3.11 10.10 -6.34
N GLY A 378 2.59 8.91 -6.58
CA GLY A 378 3.30 7.68 -6.27
C GLY A 378 4.46 7.35 -7.23
N SER A 379 4.49 7.96 -8.41
CA SER A 379 5.53 7.76 -9.43
C SER A 379 5.61 8.96 -10.39
N GLU A 380 6.71 9.03 -11.16
CA GLU A 380 6.85 9.99 -12.26
C GLU A 380 5.75 9.82 -13.31
N GLN A 381 5.29 8.59 -13.56
CA GLN A 381 4.20 8.31 -14.51
C GLN A 381 2.85 8.81 -13.97
N VAL A 382 2.56 8.60 -12.68
CA VAL A 382 1.35 9.16 -12.04
C VAL A 382 1.38 10.68 -12.09
N ALA A 383 2.53 11.30 -11.77
CA ALA A 383 2.68 12.76 -11.82
C ALA A 383 2.39 13.29 -13.22
N ALA A 384 3.03 12.74 -14.24
CA ALA A 384 2.84 13.13 -15.64
C ALA A 384 1.38 12.94 -16.10
N ALA A 385 0.73 11.83 -15.73
CA ALA A 385 -0.68 11.58 -16.06
C ALA A 385 -1.62 12.57 -15.37
N ALA A 386 -1.39 12.84 -14.08
CA ALA A 386 -2.18 13.80 -13.31
C ALA A 386 -2.03 15.23 -13.86
N GLU A 387 -0.82 15.63 -14.23
CA GLU A 387 -0.54 16.94 -14.85
C GLU A 387 -1.19 17.05 -16.24
N ALA A 388 -1.15 15.99 -17.02
CA ALA A 388 -1.85 15.96 -18.32
C ALA A 388 -3.37 16.11 -18.19
N GLU A 389 -3.95 15.69 -17.07
CA GLU A 389 -5.37 15.89 -16.73
C GLU A 389 -5.64 17.23 -16.02
N GLY A 390 -4.61 18.01 -15.68
CA GLY A 390 -4.73 19.27 -14.97
C GLY A 390 -5.05 19.13 -13.47
N LEU A 391 -4.84 17.96 -12.88
CA LEU A 391 -5.11 17.71 -11.46
C LEU A 391 -4.16 18.51 -10.56
N ASP A 392 -2.90 18.68 -10.95
CA ASP A 392 -1.93 19.53 -10.26
C ASP A 392 -2.42 20.99 -10.18
N ALA A 393 -2.98 21.51 -11.27
CA ALA A 393 -3.56 22.85 -11.30
C ALA A 393 -4.75 22.98 -10.34
N VAL A 394 -5.63 21.97 -10.27
CA VAL A 394 -6.74 21.94 -9.30
C VAL A 394 -6.22 22.00 -7.87
N PHE A 395 -5.22 21.16 -7.52
CA PHE A 395 -4.64 21.15 -6.19
C PHE A 395 -3.94 22.46 -5.83
N ARG A 396 -3.12 23.00 -6.74
CA ARG A 396 -2.44 24.30 -6.54
C ARG A 396 -3.43 25.44 -6.36
N GLN A 397 -4.49 25.49 -7.18
CA GLN A 397 -5.55 26.49 -7.05
C GLN A 397 -6.29 26.38 -5.72
N ALA A 398 -6.48 25.16 -5.23
CA ALA A 398 -7.09 24.94 -3.91
C ALA A 398 -6.12 25.23 -2.74
N GLY A 399 -4.83 25.49 -2.99
CA GLY A 399 -3.85 25.79 -1.95
C GLY A 399 -3.07 24.58 -1.42
N PHE A 400 -3.14 23.42 -2.09
CA PHE A 400 -2.25 22.30 -1.82
C PHE A 400 -0.88 22.51 -2.47
N GLU A 401 0.17 22.05 -1.80
CA GLU A 401 1.49 21.90 -2.43
C GLU A 401 1.50 20.64 -3.29
N TRP A 402 1.78 20.78 -4.58
CA TRP A 402 2.05 19.66 -5.47
C TRP A 402 3.54 19.32 -5.42
N ARG A 403 3.87 18.08 -5.11
CA ARG A 403 5.21 17.63 -4.79
C ARG A 403 5.75 16.62 -5.80
N GLU A 404 7.07 16.42 -5.77
CA GLU A 404 7.76 15.38 -6.54
C GLU A 404 7.43 13.98 -6.02
N PRO A 405 7.46 12.94 -6.91
CA PRO A 405 7.10 11.57 -6.54
C PRO A 405 8.00 10.94 -5.47
N GLY A 406 7.40 10.24 -4.51
CA GLY A 406 8.12 9.53 -3.46
C GLY A 406 7.21 9.05 -2.31
N CYS A 407 7.80 8.39 -1.31
CA CYS A 407 7.08 7.90 -0.14
C CYS A 407 6.67 9.01 0.84
N SER A 408 7.39 10.14 0.87
CA SER A 408 7.07 11.31 1.68
C SER A 408 6.83 10.97 3.16
N MET A 409 5.74 11.47 3.75
CA MET A 409 5.37 11.23 5.15
C MET A 409 4.95 9.81 5.48
N CYS A 410 4.88 8.88 4.51
CA CYS A 410 4.49 7.50 4.83
C CYS A 410 5.43 6.85 5.87
N LEU A 411 6.74 7.10 5.77
CA LEU A 411 7.77 6.65 6.71
C LEU A 411 8.61 7.80 7.26
N ALA A 412 8.52 8.99 6.68
CA ALA A 412 9.27 10.19 7.07
C ALA A 412 10.80 9.99 7.11
N MET A 413 11.36 9.20 6.20
CA MET A 413 12.80 9.06 5.98
C MET A 413 13.37 10.16 5.06
N ASN A 414 12.63 11.20 4.85
CA ASN A 414 12.91 12.39 4.04
C ASN A 414 12.49 13.64 4.83
N PRO A 415 12.65 14.85 4.27
CA PRO A 415 12.28 16.09 4.98
C PRO A 415 10.80 16.24 5.34
N ASP A 416 9.90 15.45 4.72
CA ASP A 416 8.46 15.52 4.99
C ASP A 416 8.13 14.80 6.29
N ARG A 417 7.85 15.56 7.33
CA ARG A 417 7.56 15.03 8.67
C ARG A 417 6.68 15.97 9.48
N LEU A 418 6.01 15.41 10.47
CA LEU A 418 5.29 16.17 11.49
C LEU A 418 6.27 16.82 12.47
N GLU A 419 5.85 17.92 13.05
CA GLU A 419 6.55 18.64 14.11
C GLU A 419 5.73 18.62 15.41
N GLY A 420 6.40 18.43 16.53
CA GLY A 420 5.78 18.44 17.85
C GLY A 420 4.53 17.56 17.90
N ARG A 421 3.41 18.10 18.37
CA ARG A 421 2.11 17.39 18.54
C ARG A 421 1.13 17.60 17.39
N GLN A 422 1.57 17.99 16.21
CA GLN A 422 0.70 18.14 15.05
C GLN A 422 -0.18 16.92 14.81
N ILE A 423 -1.41 17.15 14.34
CA ILE A 423 -2.35 16.12 13.87
C ILE A 423 -2.33 16.11 12.35
N SER A 424 -2.07 14.93 11.78
CA SER A 424 -2.13 14.68 10.35
C SER A 424 -3.40 13.93 9.97
N ALA A 425 -4.17 14.46 9.02
CA ALA A 425 -5.09 13.69 8.19
C ALA A 425 -4.28 13.08 7.04
N SER A 426 -4.25 11.75 6.92
CA SER A 426 -3.30 11.07 6.05
C SER A 426 -3.91 9.91 5.28
N SER A 427 -3.64 9.83 3.99
CA SER A 427 -4.00 8.67 3.17
C SER A 427 -2.97 7.54 3.21
N SER A 428 -1.91 7.65 4.03
CA SER A 428 -0.92 6.61 4.24
C SER A 428 -1.51 5.35 4.93
N ASN A 429 -0.66 4.41 5.33
CA ASN A 429 -1.09 3.07 5.77
C ASN A 429 -0.90 2.82 7.27
N ARG A 430 -0.09 3.59 7.99
CA ARG A 430 0.25 3.38 9.40
C ARG A 430 0.19 4.65 10.20
N ASN A 431 -0.33 4.54 11.42
CA ASN A 431 -0.50 5.63 12.39
C ASN A 431 0.17 5.33 13.74
N PHE A 432 1.18 4.45 13.77
CA PHE A 432 1.94 4.19 14.99
C PHE A 432 2.63 5.46 15.49
N LYS A 433 2.86 5.54 16.80
CA LYS A 433 3.59 6.65 17.42
C LYS A 433 4.92 6.89 16.70
N GLY A 434 5.18 8.13 16.33
CA GLY A 434 6.40 8.53 15.62
C GLY A 434 6.45 8.18 14.13
N ARG A 435 5.43 7.50 13.57
CA ARG A 435 5.46 7.02 12.18
C ARG A 435 5.73 8.12 11.15
N GLN A 436 5.18 9.31 11.38
CA GLN A 436 5.34 10.46 10.48
C GLN A 436 6.41 11.47 11.00
N GLY A 437 7.46 10.96 11.66
CA GLY A 437 8.68 11.68 12.02
C GLY A 437 8.71 12.27 13.43
N SER A 438 7.61 12.84 13.94
CA SER A 438 7.56 13.33 15.31
C SER A 438 7.13 12.26 16.30
N ALA A 439 7.88 12.04 17.38
CA ALA A 439 7.54 11.09 18.44
C ALA A 439 6.21 11.38 19.15
N SER A 440 5.73 12.62 19.09
CA SER A 440 4.45 13.06 19.65
C SER A 440 3.43 13.45 18.59
N GLY A 441 3.78 13.34 17.30
CA GLY A 441 2.88 13.59 16.17
C GLY A 441 1.76 12.57 16.12
N ARG A 442 0.58 12.99 15.75
CA ARG A 442 -0.65 12.19 15.75
C ARG A 442 -1.16 12.02 14.32
N THR A 443 -1.49 10.81 13.93
CA THR A 443 -1.89 10.48 12.56
C THR A 443 -3.26 9.84 12.54
N LEU A 444 -4.16 10.40 11.74
CA LEU A 444 -5.48 9.87 11.43
C LEU A 444 -5.46 9.32 10.00
N LEU A 445 -5.61 8.00 9.85
CA LEU A 445 -5.70 7.37 8.52
C LEU A 445 -7.12 7.51 7.99
N MET A 446 -7.24 7.95 6.74
CA MET A 446 -8.53 8.08 6.04
C MET A 446 -8.32 8.04 4.52
N SER A 447 -9.40 7.97 3.75
CA SER A 447 -9.33 7.98 2.28
C SER A 447 -8.83 9.34 1.74
N PRO A 448 -8.24 9.38 0.52
CA PRO A 448 -7.79 10.63 -0.11
C PRO A 448 -8.87 11.71 -0.18
N ALA A 449 -10.11 11.33 -0.47
CA ALA A 449 -11.25 12.25 -0.49
C ALA A 449 -11.54 12.85 0.90
N MET A 450 -11.44 12.03 1.95
CA MET A 450 -11.59 12.49 3.34
C MET A 450 -10.45 13.41 3.77
N VAL A 451 -9.22 13.13 3.32
CA VAL A 451 -8.06 14.03 3.56
C VAL A 451 -8.27 15.36 2.87
N ALA A 452 -8.74 15.37 1.62
CA ALA A 452 -9.07 16.61 0.90
C ALA A 452 -10.18 17.39 1.61
N ALA A 453 -11.23 16.71 2.08
CA ALA A 453 -12.30 17.32 2.87
C ALA A 453 -11.77 17.97 4.16
N ALA A 454 -10.89 17.25 4.88
CA ALA A 454 -10.26 17.79 6.09
C ALA A 454 -9.36 18.99 5.80
N ALA A 455 -8.63 19.00 4.68
CA ALA A 455 -7.83 20.14 4.26
C ALA A 455 -8.68 21.40 4.00
N ILE A 456 -9.83 21.24 3.34
CA ILE A 456 -10.74 22.33 3.00
C ILE A 456 -11.42 22.92 4.24
N THR A 457 -11.79 22.08 5.19
CA THR A 457 -12.56 22.51 6.38
C THR A 457 -11.68 22.83 7.60
N GLY A 458 -10.43 22.35 7.62
CA GLY A 458 -9.52 22.49 8.76
C GLY A 458 -9.76 21.45 9.88
N HIS A 459 -10.67 20.52 9.68
CA HIS A 459 -11.02 19.48 10.66
C HIS A 459 -11.52 18.19 9.98
N VAL A 460 -11.56 17.10 10.70
CA VAL A 460 -12.16 15.84 10.22
C VAL A 460 -13.59 16.09 9.76
N THR A 461 -13.89 15.79 8.51
CA THR A 461 -15.18 16.07 7.87
C THR A 461 -15.63 14.85 7.07
N ASP A 462 -16.88 14.47 7.24
CA ASP A 462 -17.51 13.45 6.38
C ASP A 462 -17.64 14.01 4.96
N VAL A 463 -16.94 13.40 4.02
CA VAL A 463 -16.94 13.84 2.61
C VAL A 463 -18.35 13.86 2.01
N ARG A 464 -19.26 13.01 2.50
CA ARG A 464 -20.66 12.94 2.05
C ARG A 464 -21.48 14.17 2.45
N SER A 465 -21.05 14.89 3.47
CA SER A 465 -21.72 16.09 4.00
C SER A 465 -21.27 17.39 3.35
N LEU A 466 -20.22 17.36 2.51
CA LEU A 466 -19.75 18.56 1.83
C LEU A 466 -20.80 19.03 0.79
N PRO A 467 -21.17 20.34 0.79
CA PRO A 467 -22.02 20.85 -0.25
C PRO A 467 -21.34 20.71 -1.63
N PRO A 468 -22.09 20.63 -2.72
CA PRO A 468 -21.51 20.72 -4.06
C PRO A 468 -20.61 21.95 -4.21
N ALA A 469 -19.54 21.84 -5.01
CA ALA A 469 -18.61 22.95 -5.30
C ALA A 469 -19.23 24.02 -6.16
#